data_92ae001b5647dfb1813732e564e89523
#
_entry.id   92ae001b5647dfb1813732e564e89523
#
_cell.length_a   1.000
_cell.length_b   1.000
_cell.length_c   1.000
_cell.angle_alpha   90.00
_cell.angle_beta   90.00
_cell.angle_gamma   90.00
#
_symmetry.space_group_name_H-M   'P 1'
#
loop_
_entity.id
_entity.type
_entity.pdbx_description
1 polymer ?
#
loop_
_entity_poly.entity_id
_entity_poly.type
_entity_poly.pdbx_seq_one_letter_code
_entity_poly.pdbx_strand_id
1 'polypeptide(L)'
;MRSFYATIAFFASTMTALQAEQTQPASYCPPRPATAEEQRAIFEQAVQTIIVDQQYTEGVPRHYDEGYIQHDPFLLSGRQNVLDYLANFDPDSVNFTVINKGIDNNRAWIFQRVEQVGSEPLGWVDLWRMNGTCIVEHWGVSMPKPADAINPLPLW
;
A
#
# COMPACT_ATOMS: atom_id res chain seq x y z
N MET A 1 -73.58 -2.13 -33.51
CA MET A 1 -72.41 -2.67 -32.76
C MET A 1 -71.25 -1.71 -33.07
N ARG A 2 -70.87 -0.88 -32.07
CA ARG A 2 -69.73 0.04 -32.20
C ARG A 2 -68.59 -0.54 -31.32
N SER A 3 -67.48 -0.92 -31.99
CA SER A 3 -66.30 -1.49 -31.35
C SER A 3 -65.38 -0.31 -30.91
N PHE A 4 -65.09 -0.22 -29.60
CA PHE A 4 -64.10 0.74 -29.04
C PHE A 4 -62.76 0.06 -28.96
N TYR A 5 -61.76 0.55 -29.69
CA TYR A 5 -60.40 0.16 -29.54
C TYR A 5 -59.74 1.08 -28.50
N ALA A 6 -59.34 0.54 -27.37
CA ALA A 6 -58.57 1.24 -26.36
C ALA A 6 -57.08 1.15 -26.70
N THR A 7 -56.47 2.30 -26.96
CA THR A 7 -55.02 2.42 -27.21
C THR A 7 -54.30 2.55 -25.86
N ILE A 8 -53.50 1.55 -25.51
CA ILE A 8 -52.65 1.57 -24.32
C ILE A 8 -51.31 2.21 -24.72
N ALA A 9 -51.03 3.42 -24.20
CA ALA A 9 -49.73 4.07 -24.35
C ALA A 9 -48.75 3.54 -23.29
N PHE A 10 -47.68 2.87 -23.75
CA PHE A 10 -46.56 2.48 -22.88
C PHE A 10 -45.62 3.69 -22.71
N PHE A 11 -45.55 4.22 -21.53
CA PHE A 11 -44.50 5.15 -21.14
C PHE A 11 -43.24 4.37 -20.74
N ALA A 12 -42.24 4.41 -21.61
CA ALA A 12 -40.91 3.91 -21.31
C ALA A 12 -40.18 4.94 -20.44
N SER A 13 -40.08 4.69 -19.15
CA SER A 13 -39.22 5.47 -18.24
C SER A 13 -37.78 5.09 -18.46
N THR A 14 -36.99 5.95 -19.10
CA THR A 14 -35.55 5.82 -19.18
C THR A 14 -34.93 6.17 -17.84
N MET A 15 -34.55 5.16 -17.07
CA MET A 15 -33.68 5.33 -15.90
C MET A 15 -32.26 5.63 -16.39
N THR A 16 -31.85 6.89 -16.30
CA THR A 16 -30.45 7.27 -16.44
C THR A 16 -29.71 6.84 -15.17
N ALA A 17 -28.97 5.76 -15.25
CA ALA A 17 -28.06 5.37 -14.17
C ALA A 17 -26.96 6.44 -14.08
N LEU A 18 -26.94 7.23 -13.01
CA LEU A 18 -25.76 8.02 -12.63
C LEU A 18 -24.66 7.01 -12.26
N GLN A 19 -23.72 6.81 -13.16
CA GLN A 19 -22.44 6.21 -12.83
C GLN A 19 -21.72 7.20 -11.92
N ALA A 20 -21.62 6.87 -10.64
CA ALA A 20 -20.72 7.55 -9.73
C ALA A 20 -19.30 7.29 -10.27
N GLU A 21 -18.70 8.34 -10.82
CA GLU A 21 -17.30 8.35 -11.21
C GLU A 21 -16.51 8.07 -9.91
N GLN A 22 -15.93 6.88 -9.80
CA GLN A 22 -15.02 6.55 -8.71
C GLN A 22 -13.76 7.40 -8.92
N THR A 23 -13.75 8.59 -8.33
CA THR A 23 -12.54 9.41 -8.25
C THR A 23 -11.52 8.62 -7.44
N GLN A 24 -10.48 8.11 -8.11
CA GLN A 24 -9.32 7.54 -7.40
C GLN A 24 -8.84 8.56 -6.37
N PRO A 25 -8.55 8.12 -5.14
CA PRO A 25 -8.04 9.02 -4.12
C PRO A 25 -6.81 9.76 -4.63
N ALA A 26 -6.75 11.08 -4.44
CA ALA A 26 -5.66 11.91 -4.94
C ALA A 26 -4.30 11.40 -4.48
N SER A 27 -3.31 11.36 -5.39
CA SER A 27 -1.93 10.98 -5.07
C SER A 27 -1.32 11.96 -4.06
N TYR A 28 -0.53 11.43 -3.13
CA TYR A 28 0.30 12.21 -2.19
C TYR A 28 1.60 12.71 -2.82
N CYS A 29 1.97 12.20 -3.99
CA CYS A 29 3.12 12.62 -4.79
C CYS A 29 2.67 13.38 -6.05
N PRO A 30 3.45 14.34 -6.56
CA PRO A 30 4.77 14.75 -6.07
C PRO A 30 4.74 15.38 -4.68
N PRO A 31 5.92 15.53 -4.01
CA PRO A 31 6.03 16.06 -2.66
C PRO A 31 5.37 17.43 -2.50
N ARG A 32 4.60 17.63 -1.44
CA ARG A 32 4.01 18.90 -1.00
C ARG A 32 4.30 19.09 0.48
N PRO A 33 4.40 20.34 0.98
CA PRO A 33 4.53 20.59 2.40
C PRO A 33 3.42 19.89 3.20
N ALA A 34 3.79 19.33 4.34
CA ALA A 34 2.86 18.68 5.26
C ALA A 34 3.30 18.90 6.71
N THR A 35 2.35 19.00 7.61
CA THR A 35 2.60 18.98 9.05
C THR A 35 2.99 17.58 9.51
N ALA A 36 3.55 17.46 10.72
CA ALA A 36 3.87 16.16 11.31
C ALA A 36 2.63 15.26 11.49
N GLU A 37 1.48 15.86 11.77
CA GLU A 37 0.21 15.14 11.91
C GLU A 37 -0.28 14.59 10.55
N GLU A 38 -0.22 15.42 9.50
CA GLU A 38 -0.55 15.01 8.14
C GLU A 38 0.39 13.91 7.63
N GLN A 39 1.70 14.04 7.87
CA GLN A 39 2.66 12.99 7.51
C GLN A 39 2.34 11.67 8.22
N ARG A 40 2.00 11.72 9.51
CA ARG A 40 1.59 10.53 10.27
C ARG A 40 0.36 9.88 9.65
N ALA A 41 -0.67 10.66 9.33
CA ALA A 41 -1.90 10.14 8.72
C ALA A 41 -1.63 9.50 7.34
N ILE A 42 -0.79 10.14 6.52
CA ILE A 42 -0.39 9.62 5.21
C ILE A 42 0.42 8.33 5.35
N PHE A 43 1.36 8.29 6.30
CA PHE A 43 2.15 7.09 6.57
C PHE A 43 1.29 5.92 7.06
N GLU A 44 0.33 6.16 7.97
CA GLU A 44 -0.61 5.14 8.42
C GLU A 44 -1.42 4.56 7.26
N GLN A 45 -1.88 5.41 6.33
CA GLN A 45 -2.55 4.95 5.12
C GLN A 45 -1.63 4.13 4.21
N ALA A 46 -0.37 4.55 4.04
CA ALA A 46 0.59 3.81 3.24
C ALA A 46 0.83 2.41 3.82
N VAL A 47 1.04 2.31 5.15
CA VAL A 47 1.20 1.01 5.84
C VAL A 47 -0.05 0.15 5.66
N GLN A 48 -1.25 0.71 5.85
CA GLN A 48 -2.48 -0.04 5.68
C GLN A 48 -2.61 -0.57 4.25
N THR A 49 -2.50 0.30 3.25
CA THR A 49 -2.74 -0.07 1.85
C THR A 49 -1.65 -0.99 1.29
N ILE A 50 -0.36 -0.68 1.57
CA ILE A 50 0.76 -1.39 0.92
C ILE A 50 1.15 -2.65 1.71
N ILE A 51 1.21 -2.57 3.05
CA ILE A 51 1.74 -3.67 3.86
C ILE A 51 0.62 -4.60 4.33
N VAL A 52 -0.46 -4.04 4.89
CA VAL A 52 -1.52 -4.85 5.49
C VAL A 52 -2.47 -5.39 4.43
N ASP A 53 -2.97 -4.53 3.54
CA ASP A 53 -3.94 -4.90 2.52
C ASP A 53 -3.27 -5.42 1.22
N GLN A 54 -1.94 -5.26 1.10
CA GLN A 54 -1.12 -5.65 -0.05
C GLN A 54 -1.64 -5.13 -1.40
N GLN A 55 -2.27 -3.96 -1.40
CA GLN A 55 -2.82 -3.29 -2.59
C GLN A 55 -1.75 -2.47 -3.30
N TYR A 56 -0.72 -3.15 -3.81
CA TYR A 56 0.50 -2.53 -4.35
C TYR A 56 0.24 -1.62 -5.55
N THR A 57 -0.64 -2.03 -6.46
CA THR A 57 -0.97 -1.29 -7.69
C THR A 57 -1.69 0.03 -7.41
N GLU A 58 -2.37 0.15 -6.28
CA GLU A 58 -2.98 1.38 -5.80
C GLU A 58 -2.05 2.16 -4.87
N GLY A 59 -1.48 1.50 -3.88
CA GLY A 59 -0.71 2.11 -2.81
C GLY A 59 0.60 2.73 -3.28
N VAL A 60 1.38 2.03 -4.11
CA VAL A 60 2.68 2.51 -4.55
C VAL A 60 2.58 3.78 -5.40
N PRO A 61 1.74 3.87 -6.45
CA PRO A 61 1.60 5.12 -7.21
C PRO A 61 1.05 6.29 -6.39
N ARG A 62 0.27 6.00 -5.36
CA ARG A 62 -0.33 7.02 -4.49
C ARG A 62 0.66 7.63 -3.53
N HIS A 63 1.56 6.82 -2.96
CA HIS A 63 2.41 7.20 -1.84
C HIS A 63 3.89 7.41 -2.19
N TYR A 64 4.40 6.82 -3.29
CA TYR A 64 5.82 6.83 -3.65
C TYR A 64 6.09 7.80 -4.78
N ASP A 65 7.21 8.54 -4.65
CA ASP A 65 7.71 9.45 -5.69
C ASP A 65 8.14 8.68 -6.95
N GLU A 66 8.05 9.32 -8.12
CA GLU A 66 8.53 8.70 -9.36
C GLU A 66 10.03 8.42 -9.33
N GLY A 67 10.80 9.35 -8.73
CA GLY A 67 12.24 9.23 -8.51
C GLY A 67 12.62 8.53 -7.21
N TYR A 68 11.73 7.73 -6.65
CA TYR A 68 11.94 6.98 -5.41
C TYR A 68 13.28 6.24 -5.36
N ILE A 69 14.04 6.44 -4.29
CA ILE A 69 15.36 5.84 -4.07
C ILE A 69 15.20 4.57 -3.24
N GLN A 70 15.71 3.47 -3.76
CA GLN A 70 15.68 2.17 -3.12
C GLN A 70 17.08 1.73 -2.72
N HIS A 71 17.26 1.31 -1.46
CA HIS A 71 18.51 0.78 -0.94
C HIS A 71 18.49 -0.74 -0.73
N ASP A 72 17.39 -1.41 -1.05
CA ASP A 72 17.36 -2.87 -1.08
C ASP A 72 18.29 -3.38 -2.18
N PRO A 73 19.23 -4.32 -1.88
CA PRO A 73 20.21 -4.80 -2.85
C PRO A 73 19.60 -5.60 -4.02
N PHE A 74 18.36 -6.02 -3.90
CA PHE A 74 17.67 -6.83 -4.90
C PHE A 74 16.66 -6.04 -5.74
N LEU A 75 16.54 -4.72 -5.50
CA LEU A 75 15.53 -3.89 -6.14
C LEU A 75 16.11 -2.54 -6.60
N LEU A 76 15.90 -2.21 -7.86
CA LEU A 76 16.35 -0.93 -8.42
C LEU A 76 15.51 0.24 -7.93
N SER A 77 16.13 1.43 -7.86
CA SER A 77 15.45 2.69 -7.61
C SER A 77 14.46 3.04 -8.72
N GLY A 78 13.46 3.87 -8.38
CA GLY A 78 12.36 4.25 -9.24
C GLY A 78 11.06 3.53 -8.89
N ARG A 79 9.98 4.30 -8.79
CA ARG A 79 8.65 3.78 -8.41
C ARG A 79 8.20 2.61 -9.29
N GLN A 80 8.48 2.66 -10.60
CA GLN A 80 8.06 1.61 -11.52
C GLN A 80 8.75 0.27 -11.21
N ASN A 81 10.04 0.28 -10.84
CA ASN A 81 10.75 -0.95 -10.47
C ASN A 81 10.15 -1.61 -9.21
N VAL A 82 9.70 -0.79 -8.23
CA VAL A 82 8.98 -1.29 -7.05
C VAL A 82 7.66 -1.92 -7.46
N LEU A 83 6.89 -1.26 -8.33
CA LEU A 83 5.63 -1.78 -8.84
C LEU A 83 5.81 -3.11 -9.57
N ASP A 84 6.78 -3.18 -10.48
CA ASP A 84 7.04 -4.39 -11.26
C ASP A 84 7.48 -5.57 -10.36
N TYR A 85 8.25 -5.28 -9.30
CA TYR A 85 8.63 -6.27 -8.30
C TYR A 85 7.42 -6.78 -7.51
N LEU A 86 6.64 -5.87 -6.94
CA LEU A 86 5.49 -6.19 -6.09
C LEU A 86 4.30 -6.78 -6.89
N ALA A 87 4.15 -6.43 -8.16
CA ALA A 87 3.12 -7.02 -9.02
C ALA A 87 3.30 -8.54 -9.25
N ASN A 88 4.51 -9.05 -9.04
CA ASN A 88 4.81 -10.48 -9.10
C ASN A 88 4.75 -11.16 -7.73
N PHE A 89 4.45 -10.41 -6.67
CA PHE A 89 4.27 -10.96 -5.34
C PHE A 89 2.89 -11.63 -5.24
N ASP A 90 2.87 -12.87 -4.81
CA ASP A 90 1.64 -13.58 -4.50
C ASP A 90 1.23 -13.25 -3.05
N PRO A 91 0.14 -12.50 -2.83
CA PRO A 91 -0.30 -12.13 -1.47
C PRO A 91 -0.61 -13.34 -0.58
N ASP A 92 -0.99 -14.47 -1.17
CA ASP A 92 -1.28 -15.69 -0.43
C ASP A 92 0.00 -16.43 0.01
N SER A 93 1.17 -16.07 -0.55
CA SER A 93 2.45 -16.69 -0.23
C SER A 93 3.21 -16.01 0.90
N VAL A 94 2.84 -14.79 1.28
CA VAL A 94 3.51 -14.01 2.31
C VAL A 94 2.52 -13.28 3.22
N ASN A 95 2.78 -13.31 4.53
CA ASN A 95 2.02 -12.58 5.53
C ASN A 95 2.91 -11.59 6.28
N PHE A 96 2.46 -10.35 6.42
CA PHE A 96 3.12 -9.29 7.15
C PHE A 96 2.35 -8.96 8.42
N THR A 97 2.98 -9.12 9.57
CA THR A 97 2.41 -8.71 10.86
C THR A 97 3.21 -7.53 11.40
N VAL A 98 2.63 -6.33 11.35
CA VAL A 98 3.26 -5.13 11.91
C VAL A 98 3.27 -5.20 13.42
N ILE A 99 4.47 -5.22 14.03
CA ILE A 99 4.70 -5.30 15.47
C ILE A 99 4.81 -3.90 16.07
N ASN A 100 5.57 -3.02 15.40
CA ASN A 100 5.80 -1.65 15.83
C ASN A 100 5.94 -0.75 14.60
N LYS A 101 5.50 0.50 14.71
CA LYS A 101 5.67 1.51 13.68
C LYS A 101 5.70 2.91 14.26
N GLY A 102 6.26 3.83 13.52
CA GLY A 102 6.29 5.23 13.92
C GLY A 102 6.82 6.13 12.83
N ILE A 103 6.71 7.43 13.09
CA ILE A 103 7.27 8.47 12.24
C ILE A 103 7.74 9.63 13.10
N ASP A 104 8.95 10.12 12.83
CA ASP A 104 9.53 11.32 13.42
C ASP A 104 10.48 11.99 12.42
N ASN A 105 10.50 13.32 12.37
CA ASN A 105 11.43 14.11 11.55
C ASN A 105 11.58 13.61 10.10
N ASN A 106 10.47 13.36 9.41
CA ASN A 106 10.40 12.80 8.05
C ASN A 106 11.00 11.37 7.91
N ARG A 107 11.26 10.67 9.00
CA ARG A 107 11.65 9.26 9.01
C ARG A 107 10.51 8.43 9.56
N ALA A 108 10.06 7.48 8.77
CA ALA A 108 9.01 6.55 9.15
C ALA A 108 9.58 5.13 9.18
N TRP A 109 9.11 4.30 10.10
CA TRP A 109 9.56 2.91 10.20
C TRP A 109 8.42 2.00 10.55
N ILE A 110 8.54 0.74 10.11
CA ILE A 110 7.82 -0.40 10.68
C ILE A 110 8.83 -1.47 11.09
N PHE A 111 8.50 -2.17 12.17
CA PHE A 111 9.09 -3.46 12.51
C PHE A 111 8.00 -4.50 12.37
N GLN A 112 8.27 -5.54 11.62
CA GLN A 112 7.27 -6.54 11.26
C GLN A 112 7.85 -7.96 11.31
N ARG A 113 6.97 -8.91 11.58
CA ARG A 113 7.20 -10.31 11.33
C ARG A 113 6.75 -10.61 9.90
N VAL A 114 7.61 -11.27 9.15
CA VAL A 114 7.30 -11.72 7.79
C VAL A 114 7.30 -13.24 7.76
N GLU A 115 6.21 -13.82 7.32
CA GLU A 115 6.01 -15.26 7.16
C GLU A 115 5.84 -15.56 5.68
N GLN A 116 6.75 -16.35 5.13
CA GLN A 116 6.69 -16.81 3.75
C GLN A 116 6.50 -18.32 3.72
N VAL A 117 5.59 -18.80 2.87
CA VAL A 117 5.33 -20.24 2.72
C VAL A 117 6.62 -20.98 2.41
N GLY A 118 6.92 -22.01 3.21
CA GLY A 118 8.10 -22.84 3.04
C GLY A 118 9.40 -22.27 3.62
N SER A 119 9.34 -21.15 4.35
CA SER A 119 10.50 -20.52 4.98
C SER A 119 10.26 -20.25 6.47
N GLU A 120 11.36 -20.12 7.23
CA GLU A 120 11.29 -19.66 8.63
C GLU A 120 10.90 -18.17 8.65
N PRO A 121 10.08 -17.75 9.64
CA PRO A 121 9.72 -16.34 9.78
C PRO A 121 10.93 -15.44 10.01
N LEU A 122 10.85 -14.21 9.48
CA LEU A 122 11.86 -13.16 9.59
C LEU A 122 11.38 -12.02 10.48
N GLY A 123 12.30 -11.39 11.21
CA GLY A 123 12.13 -10.01 11.66
C GLY A 123 12.56 -9.07 10.52
N TRP A 124 11.71 -8.10 10.16
CA TRP A 124 11.99 -7.15 9.08
C TRP A 124 11.75 -5.73 9.56
N VAL A 125 12.68 -4.85 9.28
CA VAL A 125 12.54 -3.40 9.49
C VAL A 125 12.57 -2.70 8.16
N ASP A 126 11.53 -1.96 7.86
CA ASP A 126 11.51 -0.98 6.80
C ASP A 126 11.67 0.41 7.40
N LEU A 127 12.51 1.22 6.77
CA LEU A 127 12.70 2.62 7.08
C LEU A 127 12.46 3.44 5.81
N TRP A 128 11.57 4.41 5.91
CA TRP A 128 11.29 5.34 4.81
C TRP A 128 11.70 6.76 5.15
N ARG A 129 12.07 7.52 4.14
CA ARG A 129 12.15 8.97 4.22
C ARG A 129 10.97 9.57 3.46
N MET A 130 10.27 10.45 4.14
CA MET A 130 9.24 11.29 3.53
C MET A 130 9.80 12.65 3.14
N ASN A 131 9.22 13.25 2.09
CA ASN A 131 9.37 14.66 1.77
C ASN A 131 7.95 15.25 1.75
N GLY A 132 7.58 15.97 2.81
CA GLY A 132 6.21 16.42 2.99
C GLY A 132 5.22 15.25 2.90
N THR A 133 4.35 15.27 1.89
CA THR A 133 3.31 14.26 1.70
C THR A 133 3.77 12.94 1.07
N CYS A 134 5.00 12.86 0.55
CA CYS A 134 5.43 11.80 -0.36
C CYS A 134 6.57 10.95 0.21
N ILE A 135 6.55 9.64 0.03
CA ILE A 135 7.65 8.72 0.34
C ILE A 135 8.65 8.78 -0.81
N VAL A 136 9.90 9.12 -0.50
CA VAL A 136 10.94 9.39 -1.51
C VAL A 136 12.13 8.44 -1.43
N GLU A 137 12.27 7.65 -0.34
CA GLU A 137 13.43 6.78 -0.15
C GLU A 137 13.13 5.67 0.85
N HIS A 138 13.77 4.51 0.70
CA HIS A 138 13.54 3.33 1.53
C HIS A 138 14.82 2.54 1.77
N TRP A 139 14.91 1.98 2.97
CA TRP A 139 15.87 0.97 3.41
C TRP A 139 15.11 -0.19 4.03
N GLY A 140 15.47 -1.43 3.68
CA GLY A 140 14.97 -2.65 4.29
C GLY A 140 16.09 -3.44 4.92
N VAL A 141 15.87 -3.98 6.13
CA VAL A 141 16.78 -4.91 6.78
C VAL A 141 15.99 -6.07 7.35
N SER A 142 16.37 -7.28 7.00
CA SER A 142 15.72 -8.47 7.50
C SER A 142 16.71 -9.46 8.11
N MET A 143 16.24 -10.21 9.09
CA MET A 143 17.02 -11.24 9.74
C MET A 143 16.12 -12.43 10.13
N PRO A 144 16.48 -13.68 9.75
CA PRO A 144 15.89 -14.87 10.35
C PRO A 144 16.47 -15.04 11.76
N LYS A 145 15.76 -15.75 12.64
CA LYS A 145 16.35 -16.15 13.92
C LYS A 145 17.49 -17.15 13.66
N PRO A 146 18.74 -16.87 14.09
CA PRO A 146 19.85 -17.79 13.92
C PRO A 146 19.59 -19.14 14.61
N ALA A 147 20.02 -20.24 13.99
CA ALA A 147 19.84 -21.58 14.57
C ALA A 147 20.60 -21.78 15.87
N ASP A 148 21.69 -21.04 16.07
CA ASP A 148 22.54 -21.03 17.27
C ASP A 148 22.20 -19.88 18.24
N ALA A 149 21.03 -19.26 18.09
CA ALA A 149 20.61 -18.18 18.97
C ALA A 149 20.51 -18.65 20.43
N ILE A 150 21.26 -18.00 21.32
CA ILE A 150 21.27 -18.29 22.77
C ILE A 150 20.04 -17.72 23.48
N ASN A 151 19.40 -16.69 22.91
CA ASN A 151 18.15 -16.12 23.41
C ASN A 151 16.97 -16.97 22.92
N PRO A 152 16.15 -17.57 23.82
CA PRO A 152 15.01 -18.38 23.41
C PRO A 152 13.85 -17.57 22.82
N LEU A 153 13.80 -16.24 23.08
CA LEU A 153 12.71 -15.40 22.63
C LEU A 153 12.71 -15.25 21.10
N PRO A 154 11.54 -15.02 20.47
CA PRO A 154 11.48 -14.65 19.07
C PRO A 154 12.11 -13.27 18.83
N LEU A 155 12.30 -12.91 17.56
CA LEU A 155 12.81 -11.59 17.16
C LEU A 155 11.74 -10.48 17.29
N TRP A 156 10.47 -10.86 17.40
CA TRP A 156 9.29 -9.99 17.46
C TRP A 156 8.49 -10.21 18.74
#